data_2f73dcf8d9dcf39e5f9bb64363243feb
#
_entry.id   2f73dcf8d9dcf39e5f9bb64363243feb
#
_cell.length_a   1.000
_cell.length_b   1.000
_cell.length_c   1.000
_cell.angle_alpha   90.00
_cell.angle_beta   90.00
_cell.angle_gamma   90.00
#
_symmetry.space_group_name_H-M   'P 1'
#
loop_
_entity.id
_entity.type
_entity.pdbx_description
1 polymer ?
#
loop_
_entity_poly.entity_id
_entity_poly.type
_entity_poly.pdbx_seq_one_letter_code
_entity_poly.pdbx_strand_id
1 'polypeptide(L)'
;AASDVYKRQAEECGVRRVWVDLEMIGKEARQLGMNTVKSGHTLQDISVVKEILTTSELLVRVNPIYKGSEAEINEVIERGADIIMLPFFHTLEEVDTFLRIVNGRCKTTLLFESKESIEHLDEIIALGGFDEAHIGLNDLHLSYGMTFMFEPLSNGMVEQICAKFKEAGIPYGFGGVAKIGEGLLPAECVIAEHYRLGSTRAILSRSFCDNQYVDYNKWRYEFQLGINQIRLYESLLPMLPETYFVENIKKVKEDVNKVIK
;
A
#
# COMPACT_ATOMS: atom_id res chain seq x y z
N ALA A 1 -10.67 -18.43 9.83
CA ALA A 1 -10.98 -18.19 11.26
C ALA A 1 -9.91 -17.35 11.95
N ALA A 2 -8.62 -17.73 11.89
CA ALA A 2 -7.55 -16.95 12.55
C ALA A 2 -7.40 -15.53 11.95
N SER A 3 -7.64 -15.34 10.64
CA SER A 3 -7.48 -14.05 9.98
C SER A 3 -8.47 -12.99 10.45
N ASP A 4 -9.70 -13.36 10.79
CA ASP A 4 -10.78 -12.44 11.13
C ASP A 4 -10.53 -11.78 12.49
N VAL A 5 -10.06 -12.57 13.42
CA VAL A 5 -9.72 -12.10 14.77
C VAL A 5 -8.57 -11.08 14.72
N TYR A 6 -7.53 -11.33 13.92
CA TYR A 6 -6.43 -10.37 13.76
C TYR A 6 -6.87 -9.05 13.11
N LYS A 7 -7.81 -9.09 12.17
CA LYS A 7 -8.33 -7.90 11.49
C LYS A 7 -9.12 -7.00 12.45
N ARG A 8 -9.98 -7.57 13.29
CA ARG A 8 -10.67 -6.83 14.36
C ARG A 8 -9.70 -6.20 15.34
N GLN A 9 -8.65 -6.92 15.72
CA GLN A 9 -7.66 -6.36 16.63
C GLN A 9 -6.80 -5.26 16.02
N ALA A 10 -6.48 -5.35 14.72
CA ALA A 10 -5.82 -4.27 14.02
C ALA A 10 -6.67 -2.98 14.09
N GLU A 11 -8.00 -3.08 13.93
CA GLU A 11 -8.92 -1.97 14.13
C GLU A 11 -8.86 -1.44 15.56
N GLU A 12 -8.96 -2.31 16.58
CA GLU A 12 -8.85 -1.94 18.00
C GLU A 12 -7.52 -1.25 18.33
N CYS A 13 -6.45 -1.56 17.59
CA CYS A 13 -5.15 -0.91 17.68
C CYS A 13 -5.05 0.41 16.89
N GLY A 14 -6.14 0.90 16.28
CA GLY A 14 -6.20 2.17 15.58
C GLY A 14 -5.79 2.14 14.11
N VAL A 15 -5.76 0.95 13.50
CA VAL A 15 -5.63 0.82 12.04
C VAL A 15 -6.92 1.31 11.39
N ARG A 16 -6.80 2.22 10.42
CA ARG A 16 -7.97 2.82 9.77
C ARG A 16 -8.48 2.05 8.56
N ARG A 17 -7.64 1.17 8.00
CA ARG A 17 -7.99 0.35 6.84
C ARG A 17 -7.53 -1.08 7.04
N VAL A 18 -8.41 -2.00 6.77
CA VAL A 18 -8.11 -3.42 6.75
C VAL A 18 -8.16 -3.90 5.31
N TRP A 19 -7.20 -4.72 4.93
CA TRP A 19 -7.00 -5.14 3.55
C TRP A 19 -7.36 -6.62 3.34
N VAL A 20 -8.21 -6.87 2.35
CA VAL A 20 -8.44 -8.19 1.75
C VAL A 20 -7.80 -8.19 0.35
N ASP A 21 -6.91 -9.15 0.11
CA ASP A 21 -6.16 -9.24 -1.13
C ASP A 21 -6.63 -10.43 -1.96
N LEU A 22 -7.35 -10.17 -3.06
CA LEU A 22 -7.83 -11.18 -4.01
C LEU A 22 -6.91 -11.32 -5.24
N GLU A 23 -5.81 -10.55 -5.31
CA GLU A 23 -4.94 -10.58 -6.46
C GLU A 23 -4.22 -11.92 -6.60
N MET A 24 -4.49 -12.62 -7.71
CA MET A 24 -3.87 -13.89 -8.08
C MET A 24 -3.28 -13.85 -9.49
N ILE A 25 -3.95 -13.16 -10.42
CA ILE A 25 -3.60 -13.15 -11.85
C ILE A 25 -2.25 -12.46 -12.06
N GLY A 26 -1.31 -13.16 -12.69
CA GLY A 26 0.04 -12.66 -13.00
C GLY A 26 1.02 -12.58 -11.82
N LYS A 27 0.54 -12.67 -10.57
CA LYS A 27 1.38 -12.53 -9.36
C LYS A 27 2.47 -13.61 -9.27
N GLU A 28 2.16 -14.84 -9.65
CA GLU A 28 3.13 -15.94 -9.63
C GLU A 28 4.30 -15.69 -10.58
N ALA A 29 4.02 -15.21 -11.77
CA ALA A 29 5.05 -14.94 -12.77
C ALA A 29 5.97 -13.77 -12.37
N ARG A 30 5.40 -12.72 -11.77
CA ARG A 30 6.16 -11.53 -11.32
C ARG A 30 7.06 -11.78 -10.12
N GLN A 31 6.65 -12.70 -9.24
CA GLN A 31 7.29 -12.93 -7.95
C GLN A 31 7.95 -14.31 -7.86
N LEU A 32 8.30 -14.92 -8.99
CA LEU A 32 9.02 -16.19 -9.06
C LEU A 32 10.36 -16.09 -8.30
N GLY A 33 10.55 -16.97 -7.31
CA GLY A 33 11.77 -17.01 -6.49
C GLY A 33 11.82 -15.99 -5.34
N MET A 34 10.79 -15.17 -5.15
CA MET A 34 10.73 -14.24 -4.04
C MET A 34 9.98 -14.81 -2.84
N ASN A 35 10.44 -14.46 -1.63
CA ASN A 35 9.74 -14.78 -0.38
C ASN A 35 8.57 -13.79 -0.17
N THR A 36 7.56 -13.86 -1.05
CA THR A 36 6.33 -13.05 -0.96
C THR A 36 5.20 -13.88 -0.38
N VAL A 37 4.39 -13.29 0.51
CA VAL A 37 3.19 -13.96 1.01
C VAL A 37 2.12 -13.90 -0.07
N LYS A 38 1.72 -15.08 -0.56
CA LYS A 38 0.52 -15.20 -1.38
C LYS A 38 -0.68 -15.12 -0.45
N SER A 39 -1.56 -14.18 -0.71
CA SER A 39 -2.84 -14.11 0.00
C SER A 39 -3.70 -15.31 -0.41
N GLY A 40 -4.27 -16.00 0.57
CA GLY A 40 -5.27 -17.04 0.34
C GLY A 40 -6.70 -16.53 0.56
N HIS A 41 -6.91 -15.21 0.48
CA HIS A 41 -8.22 -14.63 0.68
C HIS A 41 -9.18 -14.98 -0.49
N THR A 42 -10.44 -15.11 -0.13
CA THR A 42 -11.55 -15.39 -1.03
C THR A 42 -12.59 -14.28 -0.97
N LEU A 43 -13.53 -14.27 -1.90
CA LEU A 43 -14.67 -13.35 -1.86
C LEU A 43 -15.47 -13.46 -0.55
N GLN A 44 -15.55 -14.67 0.04
CA GLN A 44 -16.23 -14.86 1.32
C GLN A 44 -15.57 -14.10 2.47
N ASP A 45 -14.24 -13.97 2.45
CA ASP A 45 -13.49 -13.22 3.48
C ASP A 45 -13.90 -11.73 3.52
N ILE A 46 -14.37 -11.16 2.41
CA ILE A 46 -14.87 -9.78 2.37
C ILE A 46 -16.06 -9.63 3.32
N SER A 47 -17.09 -10.47 3.15
CA SER A 47 -18.30 -10.45 3.99
C SER A 47 -17.97 -10.66 5.46
N VAL A 48 -17.15 -11.68 5.76
CA VAL A 48 -16.72 -12.00 7.14
C VAL A 48 -15.98 -10.83 7.78
N VAL A 49 -15.06 -10.21 7.04
CA VAL A 49 -14.30 -9.05 7.55
C VAL A 49 -15.20 -7.84 7.71
N LYS A 50 -16.11 -7.59 6.77
CA LYS A 50 -17.04 -6.45 6.85
C LYS A 50 -17.94 -6.53 8.09
N GLU A 51 -18.42 -7.71 8.43
CA GLU A 51 -19.25 -7.93 9.62
C GLU A 51 -18.55 -7.60 10.95
N ILE A 52 -17.24 -7.76 11.01
CA ILE A 52 -16.47 -7.54 12.25
C ILE A 52 -15.90 -6.12 12.38
N LEU A 53 -15.77 -5.39 11.28
CA LEU A 53 -15.27 -4.00 11.28
C LEU A 53 -16.38 -3.05 11.71
N THR A 54 -16.03 -2.07 12.55
CA THR A 54 -16.95 -1.06 13.08
C THR A 54 -16.58 0.37 12.70
N THR A 55 -15.30 0.65 12.58
CA THR A 55 -14.75 2.00 12.32
C THR A 55 -13.76 2.03 11.17
N SER A 56 -13.09 0.92 10.89
CA SER A 56 -12.11 0.81 9.81
C SER A 56 -12.78 0.60 8.47
N GLU A 57 -12.23 1.20 7.42
CA GLU A 57 -12.63 0.95 6.04
C GLU A 57 -12.09 -0.42 5.56
N LEU A 58 -12.91 -1.17 4.86
CA LEU A 58 -12.50 -2.40 4.19
C LEU A 58 -12.00 -2.09 2.79
N LEU A 59 -10.69 -2.23 2.57
CA LEU A 59 -10.06 -2.12 1.26
C LEU A 59 -9.89 -3.51 0.66
N VAL A 60 -10.36 -3.70 -0.56
CA VAL A 60 -10.22 -4.95 -1.32
C VAL A 60 -9.39 -4.69 -2.57
N ARG A 61 -8.24 -5.39 -2.69
CA ARG A 61 -7.49 -5.42 -3.94
C ARG A 61 -8.03 -6.52 -4.83
N VAL A 62 -8.53 -6.14 -5.98
CA VAL A 62 -9.03 -7.04 -7.03
C VAL A 62 -7.90 -7.54 -7.92
N ASN A 63 -8.19 -8.38 -8.88
CA ASN A 63 -7.21 -8.75 -9.92
C ASN A 63 -7.00 -7.59 -10.91
N PRO A 64 -5.85 -7.55 -11.63
CA PRO A 64 -5.70 -6.71 -12.81
C PRO A 64 -6.85 -6.94 -13.80
N ILE A 65 -7.16 -5.96 -14.64
CA ILE A 65 -8.29 -6.05 -15.57
C ILE A 65 -8.19 -7.29 -16.46
N TYR A 66 -9.25 -8.07 -16.48
CA TYR A 66 -9.41 -9.29 -17.29
C TYR A 66 -10.89 -9.50 -17.67
N LYS A 67 -11.19 -10.51 -18.48
CA LYS A 67 -12.56 -10.79 -18.97
C LYS A 67 -13.63 -11.01 -17.88
N GLY A 68 -13.23 -11.31 -16.65
CA GLY A 68 -14.12 -11.55 -15.50
C GLY A 68 -14.21 -10.37 -14.53
N SER A 69 -13.50 -9.27 -14.79
CA SER A 69 -13.41 -8.13 -13.84
C SER A 69 -14.77 -7.51 -13.49
N GLU A 70 -15.70 -7.44 -14.43
CA GLU A 70 -17.03 -6.88 -14.16
C GLU A 70 -17.78 -7.71 -13.10
N ALA A 71 -17.78 -9.02 -13.22
CA ALA A 71 -18.40 -9.90 -12.23
C ALA A 71 -17.68 -9.84 -10.88
N GLU A 72 -16.35 -9.89 -10.88
CA GLU A 72 -15.52 -9.81 -9.66
C GLU A 72 -15.77 -8.50 -8.91
N ILE A 73 -15.65 -7.34 -9.58
CA ILE A 73 -15.81 -6.02 -8.96
C ILE A 73 -17.24 -5.84 -8.42
N ASN A 74 -18.26 -6.26 -9.17
CA ASN A 74 -19.64 -6.20 -8.71
C ASN A 74 -19.84 -7.01 -7.43
N GLU A 75 -19.35 -8.24 -7.38
CA GLU A 75 -19.45 -9.08 -6.20
C GLU A 75 -18.67 -8.53 -5.00
N VAL A 76 -17.49 -7.95 -5.23
CA VAL A 76 -16.69 -7.27 -4.18
C VAL A 76 -17.46 -6.10 -3.57
N ILE A 77 -18.13 -5.30 -4.39
CA ILE A 77 -18.96 -4.17 -3.92
C ILE A 77 -20.18 -4.69 -3.15
N GLU A 78 -20.90 -5.67 -3.66
CA GLU A 78 -22.07 -6.27 -3.03
C GLU A 78 -21.75 -6.89 -1.66
N ARG A 79 -20.54 -7.41 -1.48
CA ARG A 79 -20.04 -7.95 -0.21
C ARG A 79 -19.59 -6.90 0.78
N GLY A 80 -19.62 -5.62 0.42
CA GLY A 80 -19.44 -4.48 1.32
C GLY A 80 -18.06 -3.89 1.37
N ALA A 81 -17.24 -4.01 0.32
CA ALA A 81 -16.00 -3.27 0.22
C ALA A 81 -16.26 -1.75 0.25
N ASP A 82 -15.55 -1.03 1.10
CA ASP A 82 -15.60 0.43 1.17
C ASP A 82 -14.69 1.06 0.12
N ILE A 83 -13.59 0.38 -0.21
CA ILE A 83 -12.57 0.83 -1.16
C ILE A 83 -12.14 -0.36 -2.01
N ILE A 84 -12.07 -0.16 -3.33
CA ILE A 84 -11.49 -1.14 -4.25
C ILE A 84 -10.17 -0.61 -4.79
N MET A 85 -9.14 -1.46 -4.76
CA MET A 85 -7.82 -1.15 -5.31
C MET A 85 -7.59 -1.93 -6.60
N LEU A 86 -7.32 -1.20 -7.70
CA LEU A 86 -6.86 -1.78 -8.96
C LEU A 86 -5.34 -1.94 -8.94
N PRO A 87 -4.79 -3.17 -9.00
CA PRO A 87 -3.36 -3.40 -9.09
C PRO A 87 -2.87 -3.47 -10.53
N PHE A 88 -1.57 -3.34 -10.72
CA PHE A 88 -0.77 -3.75 -11.86
C PHE A 88 -1.38 -3.47 -13.24
N PHE A 89 -1.99 -2.32 -13.40
CA PHE A 89 -2.50 -1.83 -14.69
C PHE A 89 -1.36 -1.24 -15.54
N HIS A 90 -1.53 -1.30 -16.87
CA HIS A 90 -0.53 -0.86 -17.84
C HIS A 90 -1.06 0.24 -18.76
N THR A 91 -2.35 0.33 -18.95
CA THR A 91 -2.97 1.21 -19.93
C THR A 91 -4.05 2.10 -19.33
N LEU A 92 -4.29 3.23 -19.98
CA LEU A 92 -5.40 4.13 -19.66
C LEU A 92 -6.77 3.44 -19.79
N GLU A 93 -6.90 2.54 -20.78
CA GLU A 93 -8.14 1.78 -21.02
C GLU A 93 -8.49 0.83 -19.86
N GLU A 94 -7.48 0.21 -19.24
CA GLU A 94 -7.70 -0.63 -18.05
C GLU A 94 -8.22 0.21 -16.88
N VAL A 95 -7.66 1.40 -16.67
CA VAL A 95 -8.12 2.34 -15.62
C VAL A 95 -9.54 2.81 -15.92
N ASP A 96 -9.84 3.25 -17.14
CA ASP A 96 -11.18 3.69 -17.54
C ASP A 96 -12.21 2.56 -17.39
N THR A 97 -11.85 1.34 -17.80
CA THR A 97 -12.70 0.16 -17.64
C THR A 97 -13.00 -0.12 -16.17
N PHE A 98 -11.98 -0.08 -15.30
CA PHE A 98 -12.16 -0.22 -13.86
C PHE A 98 -13.11 0.83 -13.29
N LEU A 99 -12.88 2.10 -13.59
CA LEU A 99 -13.70 3.20 -13.10
C LEU A 99 -15.16 3.11 -13.59
N ARG A 100 -15.38 2.74 -14.85
CA ARG A 100 -16.73 2.51 -15.40
C ARG A 100 -17.45 1.37 -14.70
N ILE A 101 -16.75 0.26 -14.39
CA ILE A 101 -17.36 -0.86 -13.67
C ILE A 101 -17.72 -0.45 -12.25
N VAL A 102 -16.81 0.22 -11.53
CA VAL A 102 -17.08 0.69 -10.15
C VAL A 102 -18.20 1.72 -10.14
N ASN A 103 -18.24 2.62 -11.12
CA ASN A 103 -19.30 3.62 -11.33
C ASN A 103 -19.68 4.41 -10.06
N GLY A 104 -18.69 4.84 -9.28
CA GLY A 104 -18.87 5.64 -8.07
C GLY A 104 -19.59 4.93 -6.90
N ARG A 105 -19.79 3.61 -6.97
CA ARG A 105 -20.50 2.84 -5.92
C ARG A 105 -19.69 2.66 -4.63
N CYS A 106 -18.37 2.78 -4.71
CA CYS A 106 -17.44 2.81 -3.57
C CYS A 106 -16.20 3.62 -3.93
N LYS A 107 -15.33 3.89 -2.96
CA LYS A 107 -14.05 4.56 -3.22
C LYS A 107 -13.11 3.68 -4.05
N THR A 108 -12.25 4.34 -4.81
CA THR A 108 -11.26 3.69 -5.68
C THR A 108 -9.84 4.11 -5.34
N THR A 109 -8.93 3.15 -5.36
CA THR A 109 -7.49 3.38 -5.25
C THR A 109 -6.79 2.79 -6.47
N LEU A 110 -5.95 3.54 -7.14
CA LEU A 110 -5.07 3.03 -8.19
C LEU A 110 -3.70 2.70 -7.60
N LEU A 111 -3.21 1.47 -7.84
CA LEU A 111 -1.89 1.02 -7.38
C LEU A 111 -0.87 1.13 -8.51
N PHE A 112 -0.08 2.20 -8.50
CA PHE A 112 0.96 2.49 -9.47
C PHE A 112 2.22 1.66 -9.18
N GLU A 113 2.39 0.56 -9.89
CA GLU A 113 3.44 -0.41 -9.60
C GLU A 113 4.03 -1.08 -10.87
N SER A 114 3.64 -0.61 -12.05
CA SER A 114 4.22 -0.97 -13.34
C SER A 114 4.93 0.23 -13.96
N LYS A 115 5.92 -0.03 -14.81
CA LYS A 115 6.62 1.03 -15.56
C LYS A 115 5.64 1.82 -16.42
N GLU A 116 4.75 1.13 -17.10
CA GLU A 116 3.74 1.70 -17.99
C GLU A 116 2.77 2.60 -17.21
N SER A 117 2.37 2.22 -15.99
CA SER A 117 1.52 3.08 -15.16
C SER A 117 2.17 4.42 -14.82
N ILE A 118 3.50 4.45 -14.71
CA ILE A 118 4.26 5.69 -14.48
C ILE A 118 4.46 6.47 -15.80
N GLU A 119 4.66 5.78 -16.91
CA GLU A 119 4.76 6.42 -18.24
C GLU A 119 3.46 7.14 -18.62
N HIS A 120 2.29 6.58 -18.24
CA HIS A 120 0.97 7.16 -18.46
C HIS A 120 0.42 8.00 -17.29
N LEU A 121 1.26 8.34 -16.30
CA LEU A 121 0.81 8.99 -15.06
C LEU A 121 0.02 10.28 -15.32
N ASP A 122 0.49 11.15 -16.21
CA ASP A 122 -0.16 12.44 -16.49
C ASP A 122 -1.51 12.24 -17.20
N GLU A 123 -1.61 11.26 -18.08
CA GLU A 123 -2.83 10.91 -18.79
C GLU A 123 -3.87 10.33 -17.83
N ILE A 124 -3.44 9.46 -16.88
CA ILE A 124 -4.30 8.88 -15.86
C ILE A 124 -4.79 9.94 -14.88
N ILE A 125 -3.93 10.87 -14.47
CA ILE A 125 -4.32 12.00 -13.64
C ILE A 125 -5.35 12.87 -14.38
N ALA A 126 -5.14 13.13 -15.65
CA ALA A 126 -6.06 13.92 -16.47
C ALA A 126 -7.41 13.21 -16.72
N LEU A 127 -7.41 11.88 -16.82
CA LEU A 127 -8.64 11.09 -16.88
C LEU A 127 -9.49 11.32 -15.61
N GLY A 128 -8.84 11.35 -14.44
CA GLY A 128 -9.53 11.53 -13.15
C GLY A 128 -10.48 10.40 -12.80
N GLY A 129 -11.46 10.68 -11.94
CA GLY A 129 -12.53 9.73 -11.57
C GLY A 129 -12.13 8.67 -10.53
N PHE A 130 -10.90 8.68 -10.05
CA PHE A 130 -10.45 7.87 -8.91
C PHE A 130 -10.21 8.73 -7.67
N ASP A 131 -10.34 8.13 -6.49
CA ASP A 131 -10.29 8.86 -5.22
C ASP A 131 -8.88 8.97 -4.64
N GLU A 132 -8.03 7.97 -4.87
CA GLU A 132 -6.73 7.84 -4.21
C GLU A 132 -5.71 7.12 -5.08
N ALA A 133 -4.43 7.38 -4.82
CA ALA A 133 -3.31 6.70 -5.44
C ALA A 133 -2.41 6.02 -4.39
N HIS A 134 -1.82 4.89 -4.74
CA HIS A 134 -0.75 4.27 -3.97
C HIS A 134 0.39 3.82 -4.90
N ILE A 135 1.64 4.05 -4.50
CA ILE A 135 2.82 3.64 -5.27
C ILE A 135 3.32 2.32 -4.67
N GLY A 136 3.21 1.24 -5.43
CA GLY A 136 3.60 -0.11 -5.01
C GLY A 136 5.09 -0.36 -5.25
N LEU A 137 5.95 0.02 -4.30
CA LEU A 137 7.42 -0.03 -4.47
C LEU A 137 7.96 -1.42 -4.81
N ASN A 138 7.31 -2.50 -4.32
CA ASN A 138 7.80 -3.85 -4.55
C ASN A 138 7.71 -4.28 -6.03
N ASP A 139 6.57 -4.08 -6.68
CA ASP A 139 6.43 -4.46 -8.09
C ASP A 139 7.00 -3.35 -9.00
N LEU A 140 6.97 -2.08 -8.57
CA LEU A 140 7.55 -0.98 -9.32
C LEU A 140 9.07 -1.14 -9.54
N HIS A 141 9.82 -1.48 -8.47
CA HIS A 141 11.28 -1.66 -8.64
C HIS A 141 11.60 -2.82 -9.60
N LEU A 142 10.83 -3.90 -9.55
CA LEU A 142 10.98 -5.04 -10.46
C LEU A 142 10.67 -4.64 -11.91
N SER A 143 9.60 -3.88 -12.12
CA SER A 143 9.20 -3.39 -13.44
C SER A 143 10.27 -2.51 -14.09
N TYR A 144 11.09 -1.84 -13.30
CA TYR A 144 12.24 -1.06 -13.75
C TYR A 144 13.57 -1.85 -13.75
N GLY A 145 13.57 -3.15 -13.43
CA GLY A 145 14.78 -3.96 -13.36
C GLY A 145 15.72 -3.59 -12.22
N MET A 146 15.19 -2.97 -11.17
CA MET A 146 15.94 -2.62 -9.97
C MET A 146 16.06 -3.84 -9.03
N THR A 147 17.01 -3.81 -8.10
CA THR A 147 17.32 -4.94 -7.21
C THR A 147 16.75 -4.79 -5.81
N PHE A 148 16.45 -3.57 -5.39
CA PHE A 148 15.94 -3.27 -4.05
C PHE A 148 14.71 -2.36 -4.11
N MET A 149 13.65 -2.73 -3.41
CA MET A 149 12.35 -2.05 -3.47
C MET A 149 12.37 -0.57 -3.08
N PHE A 150 13.39 -0.08 -2.41
CA PHE A 150 13.53 1.34 -2.05
C PHE A 150 14.42 2.15 -3.02
N GLU A 151 14.89 1.55 -4.11
CA GLU A 151 15.60 2.33 -5.14
C GLU A 151 14.74 3.44 -5.76
N PRO A 152 13.43 3.23 -6.07
CA PRO A 152 12.57 4.31 -6.57
C PRO A 152 12.43 5.48 -5.58
N LEU A 153 12.53 5.22 -4.27
CA LEU A 153 12.54 6.27 -3.25
C LEU A 153 13.88 7.03 -3.24
N SER A 154 14.99 6.29 -3.29
CA SER A 154 16.34 6.86 -3.21
C SER A 154 16.75 7.65 -4.44
N ASN A 155 16.28 7.27 -5.64
CA ASN A 155 16.64 7.94 -6.91
C ASN A 155 15.76 9.15 -7.26
N GLY A 156 14.72 9.44 -6.46
CA GLY A 156 13.82 10.57 -6.64
C GLY A 156 12.59 10.30 -7.49
N MET A 157 12.39 9.07 -7.99
CA MET A 157 11.20 8.70 -8.78
C MET A 157 9.92 8.87 -7.95
N VAL A 158 9.89 8.36 -6.72
CA VAL A 158 8.73 8.51 -5.82
C VAL A 158 8.43 9.99 -5.56
N GLU A 159 9.45 10.82 -5.36
CA GLU A 159 9.28 12.26 -5.15
C GLU A 159 8.61 12.94 -6.35
N GLN A 160 9.02 12.62 -7.58
CA GLN A 160 8.41 13.16 -8.80
C GLN A 160 6.94 12.72 -8.94
N ILE A 161 6.63 11.46 -8.67
CA ILE A 161 5.26 10.93 -8.72
C ILE A 161 4.39 11.60 -7.65
N CYS A 162 4.87 11.70 -6.41
CA CYS A 162 4.17 12.36 -5.32
C CYS A 162 3.88 13.84 -5.61
N ALA A 163 4.83 14.54 -6.24
CA ALA A 163 4.63 15.94 -6.64
C ALA A 163 3.45 16.11 -7.61
N LYS A 164 3.31 15.22 -8.59
CA LYS A 164 2.19 15.21 -9.54
C LYS A 164 0.85 14.95 -8.86
N PHE A 165 0.77 13.95 -7.96
CA PHE A 165 -0.45 13.70 -7.19
C PHE A 165 -0.82 14.89 -6.31
N LYS A 166 0.17 15.52 -5.66
CA LYS A 166 -0.03 16.70 -4.82
C LYS A 166 -0.57 17.88 -5.63
N GLU A 167 -0.01 18.14 -6.81
CA GLU A 167 -0.46 19.19 -7.72
C GLU A 167 -1.91 18.95 -8.17
N ALA A 168 -2.26 17.69 -8.46
CA ALA A 168 -3.61 17.31 -8.85
C ALA A 168 -4.60 17.23 -7.67
N GLY A 169 -4.16 17.41 -6.43
CA GLY A 169 -5.01 17.30 -5.24
C GLY A 169 -5.48 15.88 -4.93
N ILE A 170 -4.82 14.86 -5.50
CA ILE A 170 -5.15 13.44 -5.29
C ILE A 170 -4.46 12.97 -4.00
N PRO A 171 -5.18 12.41 -3.02
CA PRO A 171 -4.57 11.79 -1.84
C PRO A 171 -3.74 10.56 -2.24
N TYR A 172 -2.54 10.43 -1.67
CA TYR A 172 -1.62 9.34 -2.05
C TYR A 172 -0.84 8.75 -0.89
N GLY A 173 -0.31 7.55 -1.14
CA GLY A 173 0.65 6.84 -0.31
C GLY A 173 1.69 6.11 -1.14
N PHE A 174 2.69 5.53 -0.49
CA PHE A 174 3.66 4.67 -1.17
C PHE A 174 4.20 3.57 -0.26
N GLY A 175 4.60 2.46 -0.86
CA GLY A 175 5.28 1.35 -0.20
C GLY A 175 4.62 0.81 1.04
N GLY A 176 5.42 0.12 1.82
CA GLY A 176 5.08 -0.39 3.13
C GLY A 176 6.06 0.09 4.20
N VAL A 177 5.59 0.18 5.45
CA VAL A 177 6.38 0.59 6.62
C VAL A 177 6.56 -0.56 7.58
N ALA A 178 7.79 -0.77 8.04
CA ALA A 178 8.10 -1.72 9.11
C ALA A 178 7.85 -1.11 10.49
N LYS A 179 8.01 -1.89 11.55
CA LYS A 179 8.07 -1.37 12.92
C LYS A 179 9.29 -0.47 13.09
N ILE A 180 9.19 0.51 13.97
CA ILE A 180 10.32 1.39 14.33
C ILE A 180 11.51 0.53 14.77
N GLY A 181 12.69 0.84 14.25
CA GLY A 181 13.91 0.07 14.46
C GLY A 181 14.08 -1.17 13.58
N GLU A 182 13.14 -1.47 12.70
CA GLU A 182 13.18 -2.62 11.79
C GLU A 182 13.27 -2.19 10.31
N GLY A 183 13.54 -3.18 9.45
CA GLY A 183 13.66 -3.01 7.99
C GLY A 183 15.11 -2.88 7.51
N LEU A 184 15.36 -3.33 6.27
CA LEU A 184 16.66 -3.14 5.60
C LEU A 184 16.93 -1.66 5.34
N LEU A 185 15.91 -0.89 5.02
CA LEU A 185 15.88 0.56 5.17
C LEU A 185 15.12 0.85 6.45
N PRO A 186 15.70 1.54 7.45
CA PRO A 186 15.03 1.79 8.72
C PRO A 186 13.66 2.44 8.55
N ALA A 187 12.66 1.94 9.28
CA ALA A 187 11.28 2.41 9.18
C ALA A 187 11.16 3.93 9.41
N GLU A 188 11.97 4.48 10.32
CA GLU A 188 12.04 5.91 10.62
C GLU A 188 12.41 6.74 9.38
N CYS A 189 13.33 6.23 8.57
CA CYS A 189 13.73 6.90 7.34
C CYS A 189 12.58 6.92 6.33
N VAL A 190 11.84 5.81 6.19
CA VAL A 190 10.70 5.70 5.29
C VAL A 190 9.56 6.62 5.75
N ILE A 191 9.23 6.62 7.06
CA ILE A 191 8.16 7.46 7.62
C ILE A 191 8.51 8.95 7.49
N ALA A 192 9.77 9.34 7.69
CA ALA A 192 10.23 10.70 7.46
C ALA A 192 10.06 11.13 6.00
N GLU A 193 10.30 10.23 5.02
CA GLU A 193 10.03 10.51 3.62
C GLU A 193 8.52 10.62 3.32
N HIS A 194 7.67 9.80 3.95
CA HIS A 194 6.22 9.99 3.86
C HIS A 194 5.79 11.39 4.26
N TYR A 195 6.31 11.87 5.40
CA TYR A 195 6.02 13.21 5.88
C TYR A 195 6.56 14.28 4.92
N ARG A 196 7.85 14.20 4.54
CA ARG A 196 8.49 15.16 3.63
C ARG A 196 7.76 15.28 2.29
N LEU A 197 7.33 14.14 1.73
CA LEU A 197 6.68 14.08 0.44
C LEU A 197 5.16 14.36 0.52
N GLY A 198 4.59 14.54 1.72
CA GLY A 198 3.16 14.82 1.89
C GLY A 198 2.26 13.60 1.69
N SER A 199 2.82 12.40 1.73
CA SER A 199 2.07 11.16 1.69
C SER A 199 1.28 10.96 2.99
N THR A 200 0.01 10.54 2.86
CA THR A 200 -0.90 10.38 4.00
C THR A 200 -1.26 8.93 4.29
N ARG A 201 -0.70 7.98 3.53
CA ARG A 201 -1.04 6.55 3.60
C ARG A 201 0.19 5.67 3.48
N ALA A 202 0.23 4.62 4.27
CA ALA A 202 1.25 3.58 4.17
C ALA A 202 0.61 2.22 4.47
N ILE A 203 1.16 1.16 3.88
CA ILE A 203 0.77 -0.22 4.19
C ILE A 203 1.68 -0.70 5.33
N LEU A 204 1.11 -1.29 6.37
CA LEU A 204 1.91 -1.95 7.39
C LEU A 204 2.57 -3.20 6.80
N SER A 205 3.87 -3.29 6.90
CA SER A 205 4.63 -4.41 6.35
C SER A 205 4.40 -5.70 7.16
N ARG A 206 4.92 -6.81 6.64
CA ARG A 206 4.85 -8.12 7.29
C ARG A 206 5.45 -8.16 8.71
N SER A 207 6.33 -7.23 9.06
CA SER A 207 6.87 -7.13 10.42
C SER A 207 5.78 -6.95 11.49
N PHE A 208 4.61 -6.44 11.10
CA PHE A 208 3.44 -6.33 11.98
C PHE A 208 2.62 -7.62 12.08
N CYS A 209 2.78 -8.53 11.14
CA CYS A 209 1.97 -9.74 10.98
C CYS A 209 2.85 -11.00 11.12
N ASP A 210 3.66 -11.10 12.17
CA ASP A 210 4.43 -12.31 12.41
C ASP A 210 3.49 -13.47 12.78
N ASN A 211 3.29 -14.40 11.84
CA ASN A 211 2.44 -15.58 11.99
C ASN A 211 3.02 -16.62 12.98
N GLN A 212 4.16 -16.34 13.59
CA GLN A 212 4.78 -17.23 14.59
C GLN A 212 4.16 -17.09 16.00
N TYR A 213 3.34 -16.05 16.21
CA TYR A 213 2.66 -15.87 17.49
C TYR A 213 1.51 -16.88 17.64
N VAL A 214 1.75 -17.91 18.44
CA VAL A 214 0.70 -18.83 18.94
C VAL A 214 -0.14 -18.13 20.03
N ASP A 215 0.45 -17.15 20.72
CA ASP A 215 -0.21 -16.36 21.78
C ASP A 215 -0.82 -15.07 21.20
N TYR A 216 -2.13 -15.07 21.16
CA TYR A 216 -2.97 -14.00 20.68
C TYR A 216 -2.82 -12.67 21.44
N ASN A 217 -2.67 -12.72 22.77
CA ASN A 217 -2.51 -11.53 23.61
C ASN A 217 -1.13 -10.90 23.38
N LYS A 218 -0.12 -11.73 23.19
CA LYS A 218 1.23 -11.27 22.87
C LYS A 218 1.26 -10.58 21.51
N TRP A 219 0.63 -11.16 20.48
CA TRP A 219 0.53 -10.53 19.16
C TRP A 219 -0.15 -9.15 19.25
N ARG A 220 -1.29 -9.05 19.94
CA ARG A 220 -2.02 -7.78 20.11
C ARG A 220 -1.14 -6.73 20.79
N TYR A 221 -0.45 -7.11 21.86
CA TYR A 221 0.45 -6.21 22.58
C TYR A 221 1.57 -5.67 21.66
N GLU A 222 2.27 -6.54 20.96
CA GLU A 222 3.36 -6.20 20.04
C GLU A 222 2.88 -5.35 18.87
N PHE A 223 1.71 -5.68 18.33
CA PHE A 223 1.09 -4.89 17.26
C PHE A 223 0.73 -3.48 17.73
N GLN A 224 0.06 -3.37 18.88
CA GLN A 224 -0.30 -2.07 19.48
C GLN A 224 0.94 -1.25 19.80
N LEU A 225 1.98 -1.86 20.34
CA LEU A 225 3.25 -1.19 20.62
C LEU A 225 3.86 -0.61 19.34
N GLY A 226 3.93 -1.41 18.27
CA GLY A 226 4.44 -0.94 16.98
C GLY A 226 3.63 0.22 16.39
N ILE A 227 2.29 0.17 16.47
CA ILE A 227 1.43 1.28 16.02
C ILE A 227 1.68 2.53 16.87
N ASN A 228 1.74 2.40 18.19
CA ASN A 228 1.98 3.53 19.08
C ASN A 228 3.34 4.19 18.81
N GLN A 229 4.38 3.41 18.54
CA GLN A 229 5.71 3.94 18.20
C GLN A 229 5.68 4.73 16.88
N ILE A 230 4.99 4.22 15.84
CA ILE A 230 4.82 4.96 14.58
C ILE A 230 4.09 6.27 14.85
N ARG A 231 2.96 6.24 15.56
CA ARG A 231 2.17 7.45 15.85
C ARG A 231 2.93 8.48 16.69
N LEU A 232 3.73 8.02 17.63
CA LEU A 232 4.62 8.91 18.40
C LEU A 232 5.64 9.56 17.48
N TYR A 233 6.31 8.78 16.62
CA TYR A 233 7.28 9.32 15.69
C TYR A 233 6.66 10.30 14.69
N GLU A 234 5.50 9.96 14.11
CA GLU A 234 4.74 10.87 13.23
C GLU A 234 4.43 12.20 13.92
N SER A 235 4.09 12.19 15.22
CA SER A 235 3.78 13.41 15.96
C SER A 235 4.98 14.33 16.20
N LEU A 236 6.18 13.79 16.13
CA LEU A 236 7.44 14.54 16.28
C LEU A 236 7.90 15.19 14.96
N LEU A 237 7.58 14.58 13.81
CA LEU A 237 8.06 15.06 12.51
C LEU A 237 7.76 16.55 12.23
N PRO A 238 6.56 17.08 12.53
CA PRO A 238 6.26 18.50 12.33
C PRO A 238 7.14 19.48 13.15
N MET A 239 7.80 18.97 14.19
CA MET A 239 8.65 19.79 15.08
C MET A 239 10.12 19.78 14.63
N LEU A 240 10.46 18.93 13.67
CA LEU A 240 11.84 18.78 13.20
C LEU A 240 12.18 19.85 12.15
N PRO A 241 13.44 20.36 12.16
CA PRO A 241 13.86 21.35 11.18
C PRO A 241 13.97 20.74 9.76
N GLU A 242 13.89 21.59 8.75
CA GLU A 242 14.04 21.16 7.35
C GLU A 242 15.34 20.41 7.07
N THR A 243 16.42 20.79 7.75
CA THR A 243 17.72 20.12 7.67
C THR A 243 17.65 18.64 8.02
N TYR A 244 16.76 18.25 8.93
CA TYR A 244 16.53 16.84 9.26
C TYR A 244 16.08 16.02 8.04
N PHE A 245 15.16 16.55 7.26
CA PHE A 245 14.64 15.85 6.06
C PHE A 245 15.67 15.82 4.93
N VAL A 246 16.48 16.86 4.82
CA VAL A 246 17.63 16.88 3.88
C VAL A 246 18.67 15.82 4.25
N GLU A 247 18.95 15.65 5.53
CA GLU A 247 19.85 14.60 6.02
C GLU A 247 19.22 13.21 5.85
N ASN A 248 17.92 13.09 6.12
CA ASN A 248 17.22 11.82 5.96
C ASN A 248 17.29 11.28 4.53
N ILE A 249 17.02 12.10 3.50
CA ILE A 249 17.11 11.63 2.11
C ILE A 249 18.55 11.25 1.72
N LYS A 250 19.57 11.91 2.27
CA LYS A 250 20.97 11.49 2.08
C LYS A 250 21.20 10.11 2.68
N LYS A 251 20.73 9.90 3.91
CA LYS A 251 20.82 8.61 4.59
C LYS A 251 20.06 7.51 3.83
N VAL A 252 18.87 7.79 3.34
CA VAL A 252 18.11 6.86 2.48
C VAL A 252 18.94 6.44 1.27
N LYS A 253 19.56 7.39 0.56
CA LYS A 253 20.43 7.10 -0.59
C LYS A 253 21.64 6.24 -0.22
N GLU A 254 22.29 6.57 0.89
CA GLU A 254 23.47 5.83 1.38
C GLU A 254 23.10 4.39 1.78
N ASP A 255 22.00 4.21 2.52
CA ASP A 255 21.58 2.90 3.00
C ASP A 255 21.08 2.02 1.86
N VAL A 256 20.30 2.56 0.92
CA VAL A 256 19.93 1.85 -0.32
C VAL A 256 21.15 1.44 -1.11
N ASN A 257 22.13 2.34 -1.30
CA ASN A 257 23.37 2.03 -2.02
C ASN A 257 24.23 0.94 -1.34
N LYS A 258 24.12 0.73 -0.04
CA LYS A 258 24.78 -0.39 0.66
C LYS A 258 24.11 -1.73 0.37
N VAL A 259 22.80 -1.72 0.16
CA VAL A 259 22.02 -2.95 -0.11
C VAL A 259 22.19 -3.43 -1.54
N ILE A 260 22.30 -2.52 -2.52
CA ILE A 260 22.40 -2.85 -3.95
C ILE A 260 23.83 -3.15 -4.44
N LYS A 261 24.85 -2.92 -3.59
CA LYS A 261 26.26 -3.31 -3.85
C LYS A 261 26.51 -4.77 -3.48
#